data_ea5aa673df5d0381631d1aedfd21cec9
#
_entry.id   ea5aa673df5d0381631d1aedfd21cec9
#
_cell.length_a   1.000
_cell.length_b   1.000
_cell.length_c   1.000
_cell.angle_alpha   90.00
_cell.angle_beta   90.00
_cell.angle_gamma   90.00
#
_symmetry.space_group_name_H-M   'P 1'
#
loop_
_entity.id
_entity.type
_entity.pdbx_description
1 polymer ?
#
loop_
_entity_poly.entity_id
_entity_poly.type
_entity_poly.pdbx_seq_one_letter_code
_entity_poly.pdbx_strand_id
1 'polypeptide(L)'
;MNLQKDEFRKVYGQISPFEFKDKLIRLAKANNDDILDAGRGNPNWTASTPREAFFTFGQFAIKETQRTWCKDDLAGMPEKKNIAKRFKEFLENSPETSAIELLANILKYGIEEMNFDGDEYIYELTDGIIGDNYPVPDRMLIHIEKIVHNYLMKELCQ
;
A
#
# COMPACT_ATOMS: atom_id res chain seq x y z
N MET A 1 -0.20 -17.12 -42.33
CA MET A 1 -0.24 -16.28 -41.09
C MET A 1 -0.77 -17.02 -39.85
N ASN A 2 -1.32 -18.22 -39.95
CA ASN A 2 -1.83 -18.99 -38.80
C ASN A 2 -0.83 -19.90 -38.10
N LEU A 3 0.21 -20.38 -38.81
CA LEU A 3 1.27 -21.27 -38.26
C LEU A 3 2.09 -20.59 -37.14
N GLN A 4 2.40 -19.32 -37.26
CA GLN A 4 3.13 -18.57 -36.23
C GLN A 4 2.31 -18.40 -34.91
N LYS A 5 1.00 -18.34 -35.02
CA LYS A 5 0.10 -18.14 -33.86
C LYS A 5 -0.04 -19.41 -33.03
N ASP A 6 -0.06 -20.56 -33.68
CA ASP A 6 -0.17 -21.87 -33.02
C ASP A 6 1.16 -22.33 -32.41
N GLU A 7 2.31 -22.05 -33.06
CA GLU A 7 3.60 -22.24 -32.47
C GLU A 7 3.83 -21.34 -31.26
N PHE A 8 3.46 -20.07 -31.36
CA PHE A 8 3.53 -19.12 -30.25
C PHE A 8 2.70 -19.60 -29.05
N ARG A 9 1.48 -20.06 -29.28
CA ARG A 9 0.61 -20.63 -28.24
C ARG A 9 1.20 -21.90 -27.60
N LYS A 10 1.82 -22.77 -28.37
CA LYS A 10 2.47 -23.99 -27.85
C LYS A 10 3.67 -23.68 -26.96
N VAL A 11 4.46 -22.68 -27.32
CA VAL A 11 5.69 -22.31 -26.59
C VAL A 11 5.39 -21.45 -25.37
N TYR A 12 4.40 -20.57 -25.45
CA TYR A 12 4.15 -19.54 -24.43
C TYR A 12 2.83 -19.71 -23.69
N GLY A 13 1.93 -20.58 -24.15
CA GLY A 13 0.61 -20.74 -23.53
C GLY A 13 0.61 -21.47 -22.18
N GLN A 14 1.74 -22.05 -21.78
CA GLN A 14 1.90 -22.78 -20.50
C GLN A 14 2.77 -22.03 -19.49
N ILE A 15 3.31 -20.88 -19.84
CA ILE A 15 4.11 -20.08 -18.94
C ILE A 15 3.28 -18.99 -18.28
N SER A 16 3.63 -18.63 -17.05
CA SER A 16 2.94 -17.55 -16.33
C SER A 16 3.12 -16.20 -17.06
N PRO A 17 2.18 -15.26 -16.92
CA PRO A 17 2.34 -13.91 -17.49
C PRO A 17 3.64 -13.23 -17.06
N PHE A 18 4.14 -13.56 -15.88
CA PHE A 18 5.38 -13.03 -15.35
C PHE A 18 6.62 -13.58 -16.08
N GLU A 19 6.67 -14.91 -16.32
CA GLU A 19 7.74 -15.54 -17.10
C GLU A 19 7.70 -15.13 -18.56
N PHE A 20 6.50 -14.98 -19.11
CA PHE A 20 6.30 -14.49 -20.49
C PHE A 20 6.87 -13.07 -20.66
N LYS A 21 6.59 -12.17 -19.72
CA LYS A 21 7.16 -10.82 -19.71
C LYS A 21 8.69 -10.85 -19.68
N ASP A 22 9.29 -11.64 -18.80
CA ASP A 22 10.75 -11.75 -18.71
C ASP A 22 11.40 -12.29 -19.99
N LYS A 23 10.74 -13.25 -20.68
CA LYS A 23 11.18 -13.72 -21.98
C LYS A 23 11.10 -12.65 -23.07
N LEU A 24 10.00 -11.87 -23.10
CA LEU A 24 9.84 -10.76 -24.04
C LEU A 24 10.92 -9.69 -23.84
N ILE A 25 11.22 -9.32 -22.60
CA ILE A 25 12.27 -8.35 -22.27
C ILE A 25 13.64 -8.86 -22.75
N ARG A 26 13.95 -10.15 -22.52
CA ARG A 26 15.21 -10.73 -22.99
C ARG A 26 15.33 -10.75 -24.51
N LEU A 27 14.25 -11.10 -25.22
CA LEU A 27 14.20 -11.08 -26.69
C LEU A 27 14.35 -9.67 -27.24
N ALA A 28 13.70 -8.71 -26.61
CA ALA A 28 13.77 -7.33 -27.00
C ALA A 28 15.18 -6.75 -26.78
N LYS A 29 15.81 -7.03 -25.64
CA LYS A 29 17.22 -6.64 -25.37
C LYS A 29 18.23 -7.30 -26.31
N ALA A 30 17.95 -8.51 -26.77
CA ALA A 30 18.81 -9.22 -27.74
C ALA A 30 18.75 -8.59 -29.15
N ASN A 31 17.68 -7.88 -29.47
CA ASN A 31 17.44 -7.28 -30.76
C ASN A 31 17.67 -5.77 -30.84
N ASN A 32 17.77 -5.11 -29.69
CA ASN A 32 17.94 -3.66 -29.62
C ASN A 32 18.47 -3.24 -28.24
N ASP A 33 19.53 -2.45 -28.20
CA ASP A 33 20.22 -2.08 -26.96
C ASP A 33 19.48 -0.99 -26.15
N ASP A 34 18.53 -0.25 -26.76
CA ASP A 34 17.85 0.90 -26.16
C ASP A 34 16.38 0.62 -25.80
N ILE A 35 16.15 -0.36 -24.90
CA ILE A 35 14.79 -0.65 -24.46
C ILE A 35 14.50 0.01 -23.11
N LEU A 36 13.44 0.80 -23.07
CA LEU A 36 12.84 1.29 -21.83
C LEU A 36 11.98 0.17 -21.22
N ASP A 37 12.51 -0.48 -20.18
CA ASP A 37 11.78 -1.50 -19.44
C ASP A 37 10.84 -0.86 -18.39
N ALA A 38 9.58 -0.66 -18.75
CA ALA A 38 8.52 -0.23 -17.84
C ALA A 38 7.73 -1.41 -17.21
N GLY A 39 8.22 -2.65 -17.38
CA GLY A 39 7.52 -3.86 -16.92
C GLY A 39 7.58 -4.11 -15.41
N ARG A 40 8.43 -3.39 -14.69
CA ARG A 40 8.50 -3.40 -13.22
C ARG A 40 8.60 -1.99 -12.69
N GLY A 41 7.63 -1.57 -11.88
CA GLY A 41 7.79 -0.42 -11.01
C GLY A 41 8.71 -0.81 -9.86
N ASN A 42 9.93 -0.31 -9.83
CA ASN A 42 10.75 -0.41 -8.64
C ASN A 42 10.32 0.69 -7.66
N PRO A 43 10.20 0.37 -6.36
CA PRO A 43 9.95 1.43 -5.36
C PRO A 43 11.04 2.49 -5.45
N ASN A 44 10.67 3.75 -5.29
CA ASN A 44 11.64 4.83 -5.18
C ASN A 44 12.43 4.69 -3.87
N TRP A 45 13.63 4.13 -3.96
CA TRP A 45 14.49 3.89 -2.82
C TRP A 45 14.98 5.18 -2.15
N THR A 46 14.92 6.29 -2.84
CA THR A 46 15.32 7.61 -2.31
C THR A 46 14.18 8.37 -1.66
N ALA A 47 12.94 7.92 -1.79
CA ALA A 47 11.79 8.51 -1.11
C ALA A 47 11.80 8.11 0.37
N SER A 48 12.59 8.78 1.18
CA SER A 48 12.75 8.49 2.62
C SER A 48 11.51 8.85 3.44
N THR A 49 10.90 10.00 3.17
CA THR A 49 9.72 10.49 3.92
C THR A 49 8.55 9.50 3.95
N PRO A 50 8.06 8.93 2.82
CA PRO A 50 6.99 7.93 2.89
C PRO A 50 7.39 6.65 3.63
N ARG A 51 8.66 6.27 3.60
CA ARG A 51 9.15 5.09 4.34
C ARG A 51 9.21 5.34 5.83
N GLU A 52 9.74 6.48 6.23
CA GLU A 52 9.74 6.90 7.63
C GLU A 52 8.30 6.98 8.16
N ALA A 53 7.38 7.57 7.39
CA ALA A 53 5.97 7.61 7.73
C ALA A 53 5.37 6.19 7.91
N PHE A 54 5.68 5.25 7.01
CA PHE A 54 5.24 3.87 7.12
C PHE A 54 5.73 3.20 8.42
N PHE A 55 7.02 3.31 8.73
CA PHE A 55 7.56 2.73 9.95
C PHE A 55 7.05 3.42 11.21
N THR A 56 6.88 4.73 11.16
CA THR A 56 6.32 5.50 12.29
C THR A 56 4.86 5.13 12.55
N PHE A 57 4.07 4.94 11.50
CA PHE A 57 2.70 4.43 11.63
C PHE A 57 2.69 2.99 12.17
N GLY A 58 3.62 2.16 11.75
CA GLY A 58 3.80 0.81 12.30
C GLY A 58 4.10 0.83 13.80
N GLN A 59 4.89 1.80 14.28
CA GLN A 59 5.12 1.97 15.72
C GLN A 59 3.86 2.36 16.48
N PHE A 60 3.01 3.21 15.90
CA PHE A 60 1.70 3.51 16.46
C PHE A 60 0.84 2.24 16.54
N ALA A 61 0.77 1.46 15.46
CA ALA A 61 -0.01 0.22 15.41
C ALA A 61 0.44 -0.80 16.47
N ILE A 62 1.75 -0.95 16.68
CA ILE A 62 2.31 -1.78 17.75
C ILE A 62 1.89 -1.26 19.12
N LYS A 63 1.94 0.05 19.37
CA LYS A 63 1.47 0.63 20.63
C LYS A 63 -0.02 0.37 20.88
N GLU A 64 -0.85 0.40 19.85
CA GLU A 64 -2.27 0.08 19.95
C GLU A 64 -2.50 -1.39 20.32
N THR A 65 -1.76 -2.33 19.74
CA THR A 65 -1.84 -3.74 20.15
C THR A 65 -1.36 -3.94 21.58
N GLN A 66 -0.26 -3.29 21.98
CA GLN A 66 0.26 -3.37 23.34
C GLN A 66 -0.70 -2.73 24.37
N ARG A 67 -1.42 -1.67 23.99
CA ARG A 67 -2.39 -1.01 24.85
C ARG A 67 -3.55 -1.91 25.23
N THR A 68 -3.99 -2.76 24.31
CA THR A 68 -5.11 -3.68 24.50
C THR A 68 -4.67 -5.06 24.96
N TRP A 69 -3.38 -5.29 25.04
CA TRP A 69 -2.83 -6.57 25.49
C TRP A 69 -3.10 -6.78 26.97
N CYS A 70 -3.94 -7.75 27.28
CA CYS A 70 -4.19 -8.22 28.64
C CYS A 70 -3.12 -9.24 29.03
N LYS A 71 -2.78 -9.29 30.32
CA LYS A 71 -1.69 -10.16 30.82
C LYS A 71 -1.95 -11.65 30.55
N ASP A 72 -3.20 -12.03 30.40
CA ASP A 72 -3.64 -13.41 30.15
C ASP A 72 -3.93 -13.68 28.67
N ASP A 73 -3.85 -12.64 27.80
CA ASP A 73 -4.03 -12.76 26.35
C ASP A 73 -2.67 -12.83 25.66
N LEU A 74 -2.56 -13.74 24.70
CA LEU A 74 -1.34 -13.91 23.89
C LEU A 74 -1.18 -12.83 22.81
N ALA A 75 -2.26 -12.12 22.48
CA ALA A 75 -2.25 -11.06 21.47
C ALA A 75 -3.26 -9.97 21.82
N GLY A 76 -2.83 -8.72 21.73
CA GLY A 76 -3.73 -7.57 21.79
C GLY A 76 -4.14 -7.16 20.38
N MET A 77 -5.44 -6.90 20.18
CA MET A 77 -5.96 -6.35 18.93
C MET A 77 -6.20 -4.85 19.09
N PRO A 78 -5.96 -4.02 18.07
CA PRO A 78 -6.30 -2.62 18.12
C PRO A 78 -7.79 -2.42 18.41
N GLU A 79 -8.11 -1.44 19.24
CA GLU A 79 -9.51 -1.05 19.50
C GLU A 79 -9.90 0.12 18.61
N LYS A 80 -10.95 -0.06 17.80
CA LYS A 80 -11.42 0.96 16.86
C LYS A 80 -11.84 2.26 17.55
N LYS A 81 -12.59 2.17 18.63
CA LYS A 81 -13.15 3.35 19.31
C LYS A 81 -12.07 4.36 19.71
N ASN A 82 -12.20 5.59 19.23
CA ASN A 82 -11.28 6.71 19.48
C ASN A 82 -9.84 6.49 18.96
N ILE A 83 -9.61 5.59 18.03
CA ILE A 83 -8.27 5.33 17.49
C ILE A 83 -7.72 6.53 16.71
N ALA A 84 -8.57 7.25 15.98
CA ALA A 84 -8.16 8.46 15.28
C ALA A 84 -7.69 9.56 16.25
N LYS A 85 -8.36 9.70 17.40
CA LYS A 85 -7.93 10.63 18.45
C LYS A 85 -6.57 10.21 19.02
N ARG A 86 -6.38 8.94 19.34
CA ARG A 86 -5.10 8.43 19.85
C ARG A 86 -3.97 8.55 18.83
N PHE A 87 -4.28 8.38 17.55
CA PHE A 87 -3.31 8.60 16.48
C PHE A 87 -2.89 10.08 16.41
N LYS A 88 -3.84 11.00 16.49
CA LYS A 88 -3.55 12.43 16.56
C LYS A 88 -2.67 12.77 17.75
N GLU A 89 -2.99 12.28 18.95
CA GLU A 89 -2.19 12.46 20.16
C GLU A 89 -0.77 11.86 20.01
N PHE A 90 -0.66 10.72 19.32
CA PHE A 90 0.64 10.12 19.01
C PHE A 90 1.49 11.03 18.13
N LEU A 91 0.89 11.62 17.08
CA LEU A 91 1.59 12.55 16.19
C LEU A 91 2.03 13.81 16.93
N GLU A 92 1.17 14.40 17.74
CA GLU A 92 1.45 15.60 18.54
C GLU A 92 2.59 15.40 19.56
N ASN A 93 2.76 14.17 20.06
CA ASN A 93 3.83 13.81 21.00
C ASN A 93 5.09 13.26 20.31
N SER A 94 5.11 13.21 18.98
CA SER A 94 6.26 12.75 18.20
C SER A 94 7.16 13.92 17.79
N PRO A 95 8.47 13.70 17.57
CA PRO A 95 9.35 14.74 17.03
C PRO A 95 8.85 15.26 15.69
N GLU A 96 8.95 16.57 15.46
CA GLU A 96 8.58 17.17 14.19
C GLU A 96 9.51 16.68 13.06
N THR A 97 8.97 15.89 12.15
CA THR A 97 9.64 15.42 10.93
C THR A 97 8.71 15.49 9.74
N SER A 98 9.26 15.46 8.54
CA SER A 98 8.45 15.42 7.31
C SER A 98 7.54 14.17 7.25
N ALA A 99 7.91 13.09 7.92
CA ALA A 99 7.10 11.89 8.05
C ALA A 99 5.88 12.09 8.95
N ILE A 100 6.05 12.77 10.08
CA ILE A 100 4.95 13.14 10.99
C ILE A 100 3.99 14.12 10.30
N GLU A 101 4.51 15.12 9.60
CA GLU A 101 3.70 16.03 8.80
C GLU A 101 2.90 15.28 7.73
N LEU A 102 3.54 14.33 7.01
CA LEU A 102 2.85 13.50 6.03
C LEU A 102 1.72 12.68 6.67
N LEU A 103 1.95 12.06 7.83
CA LEU A 103 0.92 11.29 8.54
C LEU A 103 -0.24 12.17 9.02
N ALA A 104 0.05 13.37 9.51
CA ALA A 104 -0.98 14.35 9.89
C ALA A 104 -1.83 14.76 8.67
N ASN A 105 -1.19 14.99 7.53
CA ASN A 105 -1.87 15.31 6.28
C ASN A 105 -2.71 14.14 5.75
N ILE A 106 -2.26 12.90 5.91
CA ILE A 106 -3.04 11.69 5.56
C ILE A 106 -4.31 11.61 6.40
N LEU A 107 -4.22 11.81 7.70
CA LEU A 107 -5.38 11.84 8.61
C LEU A 107 -6.36 12.95 8.20
N LYS A 108 -5.85 14.16 8.02
CA LYS A 108 -6.63 15.33 7.63
C LYS A 108 -7.35 15.11 6.30
N TYR A 109 -6.62 14.66 5.28
CA TYR A 109 -7.17 14.39 3.95
C TYR A 109 -8.32 13.36 4.00
N GLY A 110 -8.13 12.26 4.72
CA GLY A 110 -9.17 11.25 4.86
C GLY A 110 -10.44 11.78 5.51
N ILE A 111 -10.32 12.59 6.55
CA ILE A 111 -11.48 13.13 7.29
C ILE A 111 -12.11 14.32 6.56
N GLU A 112 -11.32 15.30 6.15
CA GLU A 112 -11.84 16.59 5.65
C GLU A 112 -12.17 16.54 4.15
N GLU A 113 -11.33 15.88 3.34
CA GLU A 113 -11.49 15.86 1.87
C GLU A 113 -12.30 14.64 1.40
N MET A 114 -12.05 13.47 2.00
CA MET A 114 -12.72 12.23 1.61
C MET A 114 -13.97 11.95 2.46
N ASN A 115 -14.22 12.73 3.51
CA ASN A 115 -15.34 12.59 4.44
C ASN A 115 -15.44 11.19 5.06
N PHE A 116 -14.30 10.59 5.39
CA PHE A 116 -14.24 9.30 6.06
C PHE A 116 -14.54 9.44 7.56
N ASP A 117 -15.15 8.41 8.15
CA ASP A 117 -15.11 8.24 9.59
C ASP A 117 -13.66 8.02 10.03
N GLY A 118 -13.15 8.87 10.91
CA GLY A 118 -11.74 8.84 11.30
C GLY A 118 -11.35 7.56 12.02
N ASP A 119 -12.24 7.01 12.86
CA ASP A 119 -11.97 5.78 13.60
C ASP A 119 -11.97 4.56 12.66
N GLU A 120 -12.89 4.48 11.71
CA GLU A 120 -12.89 3.42 10.68
C GLU A 120 -11.63 3.49 9.81
N TYR A 121 -11.27 4.69 9.37
CA TYR A 121 -10.13 4.90 8.50
C TYR A 121 -8.80 4.52 9.17
N ILE A 122 -8.53 5.06 10.35
CA ILE A 122 -7.27 4.78 11.07
C ILE A 122 -7.24 3.34 11.58
N TYR A 123 -8.40 2.78 11.95
CA TYR A 123 -8.47 1.37 12.32
C TYR A 123 -8.08 0.46 11.15
N GLU A 124 -8.65 0.67 9.96
CA GLU A 124 -8.34 -0.12 8.78
C GLU A 124 -6.83 -0.07 8.42
N LEU A 125 -6.24 1.14 8.49
CA LEU A 125 -4.80 1.28 8.23
C LEU A 125 -3.95 0.56 9.30
N THR A 126 -4.39 0.65 10.57
CA THR A 126 -3.69 0.01 11.70
C THR A 126 -3.76 -1.50 11.59
N ASP A 127 -4.93 -2.04 11.31
CA ASP A 127 -5.19 -3.45 11.10
C ASP A 127 -4.35 -3.99 9.92
N GLY A 128 -4.37 -3.23 8.82
CA GLY A 128 -3.59 -3.58 7.63
C GLY A 128 -2.08 -3.63 7.86
N ILE A 129 -1.51 -2.68 8.63
CA ILE A 129 -0.05 -2.63 8.81
C ILE A 129 0.45 -3.70 9.79
N ILE A 130 -0.37 -4.13 10.75
CA ILE A 130 -0.02 -5.24 11.65
C ILE A 130 -0.24 -6.62 11.02
N GLY A 131 -0.88 -6.68 9.83
CA GLY A 131 -1.05 -7.90 9.06
C GLY A 131 -2.32 -8.70 9.35
N ASP A 132 -3.31 -8.13 10.02
CA ASP A 132 -4.57 -8.82 10.36
C ASP A 132 -5.51 -9.00 9.16
N ASN A 133 -5.22 -8.35 8.02
CA ASN A 133 -5.94 -8.55 6.75
C ASN A 133 -5.72 -9.94 6.12
N TYR A 134 -4.88 -10.75 6.69
CA TYR A 134 -4.64 -12.11 6.27
C TYR A 134 -5.65 -13.05 6.98
N PRO A 135 -6.30 -14.05 6.35
CA PRO A 135 -5.97 -14.73 5.08
C PRO A 135 -6.88 -14.36 3.90
N VAL A 136 -7.72 -13.39 4.00
CA VAL A 136 -8.64 -12.96 2.91
C VAL A 136 -8.21 -11.56 2.44
N PRO A 137 -7.05 -11.45 1.76
CA PRO A 137 -6.59 -10.17 1.31
C PRO A 137 -7.49 -9.69 0.18
N ASP A 138 -8.23 -8.64 0.44
CA ASP A 138 -8.67 -7.79 -0.64
C ASP A 138 -7.42 -7.23 -1.34
N ARG A 139 -7.54 -6.88 -2.61
CA ARG A 139 -6.40 -6.37 -3.37
C ARG A 139 -5.87 -5.05 -2.82
N MET A 140 -6.71 -4.31 -2.12
CA MET A 140 -6.41 -3.00 -1.55
C MET A 140 -7.36 -2.73 -0.38
N LEU A 141 -6.90 -1.98 0.62
CA LEU A 141 -7.74 -1.50 1.70
C LEU A 141 -8.86 -0.60 1.15
N ILE A 142 -10.06 -0.69 1.71
CA ILE A 142 -11.26 -0.02 1.19
C ILE A 142 -11.10 1.51 1.12
N HIS A 143 -10.54 2.12 2.16
CA HIS A 143 -10.29 3.56 2.15
C HIS A 143 -9.19 3.95 1.16
N ILE A 144 -8.16 3.12 1.02
CA ILE A 144 -7.08 3.34 0.04
C ILE A 144 -7.62 3.21 -1.38
N GLU A 145 -8.49 2.24 -1.66
CA GLU A 145 -9.17 2.11 -2.97
C GLU A 145 -9.92 3.40 -3.33
N LYS A 146 -10.70 3.96 -2.40
CA LYS A 146 -11.42 5.22 -2.61
C LYS A 146 -10.49 6.40 -2.87
N ILE A 147 -9.36 6.49 -2.15
CA ILE A 147 -8.35 7.54 -2.36
C ILE A 147 -7.72 7.41 -3.74
N VAL A 148 -7.29 6.20 -4.13
CA VAL A 148 -6.69 5.93 -5.44
C VAL A 148 -7.68 6.23 -6.55
N HIS A 149 -8.95 5.78 -6.41
CA HIS A 149 -10.00 6.08 -7.38
C HIS A 149 -10.19 7.60 -7.54
N ASN A 150 -10.31 8.36 -6.45
CA ASN A 150 -10.44 9.81 -6.50
C ASN A 150 -9.23 10.48 -7.18
N TYR A 151 -8.03 10.03 -6.87
CA TYR A 151 -6.80 10.51 -7.53
C TYR A 151 -6.83 10.26 -9.04
N LEU A 152 -7.13 9.03 -9.47
CA LEU A 152 -7.20 8.68 -10.89
C LEU A 152 -8.26 9.48 -11.62
N MET A 153 -9.42 9.70 -11.02
CA MET A 153 -10.47 10.53 -11.60
C MET A 153 -10.04 11.98 -11.78
N LYS A 154 -9.32 12.54 -10.80
CA LYS A 154 -8.84 13.93 -10.89
C LYS A 154 -7.70 14.10 -11.89
N GLU A 155 -6.80 13.14 -12.00
CA GLU A 155 -5.58 13.25 -12.81
C GLU A 155 -5.74 12.73 -14.24
N LEU A 156 -6.56 11.70 -14.45
CA LEU A 156 -6.66 11.03 -15.77
C LEU A 156 -7.97 11.29 -16.51
N CYS A 157 -9.03 11.75 -15.83
CA CYS A 157 -10.36 11.91 -16.40
C CYS A 157 -10.76 13.40 -16.54
N GLN A 158 -9.78 14.31 -16.62
CA GLN A 158 -10.01 15.73 -16.91
C GLN A 158 -10.24 15.96 -18.40
#